data_ba8736f24a2a928b63988004bc164de4
#
_entry.id   ba8736f24a2a928b63988004bc164de4
#
_cell.length_a   1.000
_cell.length_b   1.000
_cell.length_c   1.000
_cell.angle_alpha   90.00
_cell.angle_beta   90.00
_cell.angle_gamma   90.00
#
_symmetry.space_group_name_H-M   'P 1'
#
loop_
_entity.id
_entity.type
_entity.pdbx_description
1 polymer ?
#
loop_
_entity_poly.entity_id
_entity_poly.type
_entity_poly.pdbx_seq_one_letter_code
_entity_poly.pdbx_strand_id
1 'polypeptide(L)'
;MKVKNKIIASAVAVMMLTSAAPMTVSAASKAKAPSKVSITSVKRVNNTKANVKWKKLKKAPSGYAIYQKTGSKGWKLVKKASKKSASATVSAGTEAKTQYKVRAYKNGKKVKKYYNKKTKKFVSKKAYKKLSKKNRTRKKVTTVKWGKYSSVKTLNAVFSSKIGTVKGTIGNDMKTSLTWNAVKGAKTYEVYYSDGGKYILLDTVSKNSYVNTHYNPEKSCYYKVRPVNGAYTGSWSTVLKLNPQNMTFKVTYTKEMPEVFCKTCGEDITAMTEKMQNEKHGTTYYCSVCGLNSEDSTAASHSKEDIVKHIEEKHAAVTQSEDEDQNVPAVEELSKVQREETGNKKSVTITDDQHQHAWEKTTGTEERITGYKYKTVYKTICNAALPDGKGGWVPCNFDFTEISQNLENYADKNGLTLDDDEYYDNEWYKAIMGHIDSDKAKGAKGWGSSRNEYDYVKTPIKKTVTVTKYTCSCGATCASYQ
;
A
#
# COMPACT_ATOMS: atom_id res chain seq x y z
N MET A 1 -5.78 -3.09 -32.28
CA MET A 1 -5.19 -4.44 -32.14
C MET A 1 -5.48 -4.98 -30.75
N LYS A 2 -6.36 -5.97 -30.63
CA LYS A 2 -6.75 -6.57 -29.33
C LYS A 2 -5.74 -7.66 -28.98
N VAL A 3 -4.90 -7.44 -27.99
CA VAL A 3 -4.04 -8.49 -27.43
C VAL A 3 -4.88 -9.28 -26.44
N LYS A 4 -5.25 -10.49 -26.81
CA LYS A 4 -5.89 -11.47 -25.92
C LYS A 4 -4.85 -12.07 -24.99
N ASN A 5 -4.83 -11.68 -23.73
CA ASN A 5 -4.08 -12.39 -22.70
C ASN A 5 -4.72 -13.77 -22.47
N LYS A 6 -4.09 -14.80 -22.99
CA LYS A 6 -4.38 -16.19 -22.62
C LYS A 6 -3.83 -16.45 -21.22
N ILE A 7 -4.70 -16.44 -20.23
CA ILE A 7 -4.43 -17.02 -18.91
C ILE A 7 -4.37 -18.53 -19.10
N ILE A 8 -3.17 -19.10 -19.10
CA ILE A 8 -2.97 -20.54 -19.02
C ILE A 8 -3.21 -20.94 -17.56
N ALA A 9 -4.45 -21.28 -17.25
CA ALA A 9 -4.79 -21.95 -16.03
C ALA A 9 -4.29 -23.40 -16.10
N SER A 10 -3.06 -23.66 -15.62
CA SER A 10 -2.58 -25.01 -15.41
C SER A 10 -3.38 -25.64 -14.27
N ALA A 11 -4.45 -26.35 -14.63
CA ALA A 11 -5.19 -27.19 -13.71
C ALA A 11 -4.28 -28.33 -13.25
N VAL A 12 -3.63 -28.15 -12.10
CA VAL A 12 -2.93 -29.24 -11.40
C VAL A 12 -4.02 -30.12 -10.76
N ALA A 13 -4.36 -31.20 -11.44
CA ALA A 13 -5.23 -32.24 -10.89
C ALA A 13 -4.54 -32.87 -9.67
N VAL A 14 -4.97 -32.47 -8.48
CA VAL A 14 -4.56 -33.09 -7.21
C VAL A 14 -5.24 -34.45 -7.13
N MET A 15 -4.54 -35.52 -7.48
CA MET A 15 -4.99 -36.87 -7.13
C MET A 15 -4.74 -37.12 -5.64
N MET A 16 -5.76 -36.96 -4.81
CA MET A 16 -5.79 -37.54 -3.48
C MET A 16 -5.93 -39.06 -3.63
N LEU A 17 -4.87 -39.78 -3.32
CA LEU A 17 -4.94 -41.24 -3.10
C LEU A 17 -5.38 -41.43 -1.65
N THR A 18 -6.69 -41.64 -1.44
CA THR A 18 -7.20 -42.26 -0.23
C THR A 18 -6.66 -43.70 -0.16
N SER A 19 -6.16 -44.09 0.99
CA SER A 19 -5.69 -45.42 1.33
C SER A 19 -6.80 -46.45 1.12
N ALA A 20 -6.74 -47.21 0.04
CA ALA A 20 -7.54 -48.42 -0.11
C ALA A 20 -6.70 -49.64 0.33
N ALA A 21 -7.35 -50.54 1.06
CA ALA A 21 -6.82 -51.75 1.64
C ALA A 21 -5.91 -52.61 0.74
N PRO A 22 -5.03 -53.45 1.29
CA PRO A 22 -4.01 -54.17 0.53
C PRO A 22 -4.64 -55.24 -0.38
N MET A 23 -4.56 -55.00 -1.70
CA MET A 23 -4.76 -56.10 -2.64
C MET A 23 -3.45 -56.87 -2.78
N THR A 24 -3.44 -58.13 -2.44
CA THR A 24 -2.40 -59.11 -2.77
C THR A 24 -2.15 -59.10 -4.29
N VAL A 25 -1.02 -58.60 -4.70
CA VAL A 25 -0.57 -58.70 -6.09
C VAL A 25 0.63 -59.64 -6.13
N SER A 26 0.47 -60.69 -6.91
CA SER A 26 1.49 -61.67 -7.33
C SER A 26 2.88 -61.03 -7.53
N ALA A 27 3.91 -61.76 -7.06
CA ALA A 27 5.29 -61.37 -7.02
C ALA A 27 5.88 -61.02 -8.36
N ALA A 28 5.88 -59.72 -8.71
CA ALA A 28 6.74 -59.13 -9.70
C ALA A 28 7.84 -58.38 -8.99
N SER A 29 9.11 -58.63 -9.32
CA SER A 29 10.35 -58.15 -8.72
C SER A 29 10.19 -56.81 -7.95
N LYS A 30 10.41 -56.88 -6.65
CA LYS A 30 10.25 -55.73 -5.70
C LYS A 30 11.33 -54.68 -6.01
N ALA A 31 11.10 -53.79 -6.97
CA ALA A 31 11.98 -52.61 -7.11
C ALA A 31 12.01 -51.88 -5.75
N LYS A 32 13.18 -51.80 -5.12
CA LYS A 32 13.37 -51.15 -3.81
C LYS A 32 12.98 -49.69 -3.88
N ALA A 33 12.27 -49.17 -2.87
CA ALA A 33 11.93 -47.75 -2.78
C ALA A 33 13.21 -46.89 -2.74
N PRO A 34 13.20 -45.68 -3.29
CA PRO A 34 14.37 -44.79 -3.20
C PRO A 34 14.72 -44.45 -1.76
N SER A 35 15.99 -44.20 -1.49
CA SER A 35 16.49 -43.78 -0.18
C SER A 35 15.91 -42.40 0.22
N LYS A 36 16.02 -42.08 1.50
CA LYS A 36 15.66 -40.74 2.05
C LYS A 36 16.51 -39.65 1.40
N VAL A 37 15.87 -38.55 0.99
CA VAL A 37 16.55 -37.37 0.47
C VAL A 37 16.95 -36.44 1.59
N SER A 38 18.07 -35.72 1.48
CA SER A 38 18.48 -34.67 2.41
C SER A 38 18.38 -33.31 1.73
N ILE A 39 17.58 -32.40 2.29
CA ILE A 39 17.54 -31.00 1.86
C ILE A 39 18.79 -30.31 2.42
N THR A 40 19.57 -29.70 1.55
CA THR A 40 20.79 -28.97 1.90
C THR A 40 20.50 -27.52 2.26
N SER A 41 19.64 -26.85 1.46
CA SER A 41 19.25 -25.46 1.75
C SER A 41 17.86 -25.12 1.24
N VAL A 42 17.25 -24.11 1.85
CA VAL A 42 16.06 -23.41 1.37
C VAL A 42 16.33 -21.92 1.48
N LYS A 43 16.41 -21.23 0.35
CA LYS A 43 16.68 -19.79 0.28
C LYS A 43 15.58 -19.07 -0.52
N ARG A 44 15.19 -17.88 -0.08
CA ARG A 44 14.26 -17.02 -0.83
C ARG A 44 14.97 -16.51 -2.09
N VAL A 45 14.26 -16.49 -3.21
CA VAL A 45 14.77 -15.96 -4.50
C VAL A 45 14.21 -14.55 -4.72
N ASN A 46 12.92 -14.37 -4.41
CA ASN A 46 12.22 -13.08 -4.50
C ASN A 46 10.95 -13.13 -3.64
N ASN A 47 10.07 -12.12 -3.77
CA ASN A 47 8.82 -12.03 -3.00
C ASN A 47 7.90 -13.24 -3.10
N THR A 48 7.96 -13.98 -4.22
CA THR A 48 7.00 -15.05 -4.54
C THR A 48 7.65 -16.41 -4.72
N LYS A 49 8.98 -16.52 -4.69
CA LYS A 49 9.71 -17.75 -5.00
C LYS A 49 10.81 -18.06 -4.00
N ALA A 50 11.01 -19.35 -3.76
CA ALA A 50 12.13 -19.90 -3.01
C ALA A 50 12.81 -21.03 -3.80
N ASN A 51 14.10 -21.19 -3.61
CA ASN A 51 14.88 -22.30 -4.15
C ASN A 51 15.11 -23.34 -3.05
N VAL A 52 14.70 -24.56 -3.29
CA VAL A 52 14.92 -25.72 -2.43
C VAL A 52 16.02 -26.57 -3.06
N LYS A 53 17.15 -26.75 -2.38
CA LYS A 53 18.29 -27.59 -2.83
C LYS A 53 18.35 -28.86 -2.00
N TRP A 54 18.74 -29.96 -2.65
CA TRP A 54 18.91 -31.28 -1.99
C TRP A 54 20.11 -32.05 -2.53
N LYS A 55 20.60 -33.00 -1.76
CA LYS A 55 21.65 -33.92 -2.19
C LYS A 55 21.05 -34.96 -3.13
N LYS A 56 21.60 -35.10 -4.34
CA LYS A 56 21.22 -36.16 -5.29
C LYS A 56 21.49 -37.53 -4.68
N LEU A 57 20.59 -38.48 -4.95
CA LEU A 57 20.82 -39.87 -4.52
C LEU A 57 21.82 -40.56 -5.44
N LYS A 58 22.77 -41.32 -4.82
CA LYS A 58 23.74 -42.13 -5.59
C LYS A 58 23.06 -43.13 -6.57
N LYS A 59 22.00 -43.84 -6.07
CA LYS A 59 21.12 -44.66 -6.95
C LYS A 59 20.01 -43.75 -7.51
N ALA A 60 20.11 -43.44 -8.80
CA ALA A 60 19.23 -42.49 -9.49
C ALA A 60 17.75 -42.91 -9.37
N PRO A 61 16.87 -42.04 -8.83
CA PRO A 61 15.42 -42.23 -8.82
C PRO A 61 14.86 -41.91 -10.25
N SER A 62 13.54 -42.03 -10.42
CA SER A 62 12.85 -41.48 -11.60
C SER A 62 12.65 -39.98 -11.50
N GLY A 63 12.67 -39.44 -10.27
CA GLY A 63 12.57 -38.01 -10.00
C GLY A 63 12.36 -37.71 -8.53
N TYR A 64 12.18 -36.43 -8.25
CA TYR A 64 11.95 -35.88 -6.89
C TYR A 64 10.61 -35.16 -6.85
N ALA A 65 9.96 -35.20 -5.69
CA ALA A 65 8.70 -34.51 -5.43
C ALA A 65 8.88 -33.59 -4.23
N ILE A 66 8.61 -32.30 -4.43
CA ILE A 66 8.76 -31.25 -3.47
C ILE A 66 7.39 -30.94 -2.89
N TYR A 67 7.27 -30.99 -1.57
CA TYR A 67 6.07 -30.68 -0.81
C TYR A 67 6.29 -29.44 0.01
N GLN A 68 5.22 -28.66 0.14
CA GLN A 68 5.20 -27.37 0.84
C GLN A 68 4.03 -27.36 1.83
N LYS A 69 4.29 -26.72 2.99
CA LYS A 69 3.27 -26.35 3.98
C LYS A 69 3.47 -24.86 4.30
N THR A 70 2.42 -24.05 4.18
CA THR A 70 2.46 -22.61 4.45
C THR A 70 1.54 -22.31 5.62
N GLY A 71 2.08 -21.75 6.71
CA GLY A 71 1.35 -21.48 7.95
C GLY A 71 0.69 -22.76 8.50
N SER A 72 -0.59 -22.68 8.84
CA SER A 72 -1.42 -23.79 9.35
C SER A 72 -1.92 -24.76 8.27
N LYS A 73 -1.76 -24.44 6.97
CA LYS A 73 -2.26 -25.26 5.87
C LYS A 73 -1.58 -26.62 5.81
N GLY A 74 -2.27 -27.61 5.26
CA GLY A 74 -1.72 -28.97 5.07
C GLY A 74 -0.60 -29.03 4.01
N TRP A 75 0.13 -30.16 3.99
CA TRP A 75 1.18 -30.41 3.00
C TRP A 75 0.62 -30.57 1.59
N LYS A 76 1.14 -29.83 0.63
CA LYS A 76 0.79 -29.91 -0.80
C LYS A 76 2.01 -30.27 -1.63
N LEU A 77 1.84 -31.11 -2.65
CA LEU A 77 2.84 -31.33 -3.69
C LEU A 77 2.88 -30.08 -4.57
N VAL A 78 4.02 -29.36 -4.60
CA VAL A 78 4.15 -28.11 -5.35
C VAL A 78 4.99 -28.26 -6.61
N LYS A 79 5.91 -29.24 -6.66
CA LYS A 79 6.71 -29.48 -7.86
C LYS A 79 7.23 -30.92 -7.94
N LYS A 80 7.34 -31.45 -9.16
CA LYS A 80 8.15 -32.63 -9.47
C LYS A 80 9.40 -32.16 -10.24
N ALA A 81 10.53 -32.72 -9.90
CA ALA A 81 11.81 -32.44 -10.53
C ALA A 81 12.39 -33.71 -11.15
N SER A 82 13.20 -33.59 -12.16
CA SER A 82 13.83 -34.70 -12.87
C SER A 82 14.87 -35.40 -11.99
N LYS A 83 15.27 -36.60 -12.41
CA LYS A 83 16.33 -37.38 -11.73
C LYS A 83 17.69 -36.67 -11.73
N LYS A 84 17.95 -35.78 -12.71
CA LYS A 84 19.17 -34.98 -12.81
C LYS A 84 19.18 -33.76 -11.90
N SER A 85 18.02 -33.30 -11.41
CA SER A 85 17.88 -32.08 -10.61
C SER A 85 18.38 -32.25 -9.17
N ALA A 86 19.09 -31.24 -8.68
CA ALA A 86 19.48 -31.10 -7.26
C ALA A 86 18.78 -29.91 -6.58
N SER A 87 17.95 -29.17 -7.31
CA SER A 87 17.19 -28.04 -6.81
C SER A 87 15.88 -27.84 -7.55
N ALA A 88 14.99 -27.06 -6.96
CA ALA A 88 13.76 -26.61 -7.59
C ALA A 88 13.34 -25.26 -7.03
N THR A 89 12.96 -24.36 -7.90
CA THR A 89 12.28 -23.12 -7.51
C THR A 89 10.79 -23.38 -7.39
N VAL A 90 10.22 -22.97 -6.26
CA VAL A 90 8.82 -23.15 -5.87
C VAL A 90 8.24 -21.83 -5.35
N SER A 91 6.92 -21.72 -5.28
CA SER A 91 6.27 -20.53 -4.74
C SER A 91 6.52 -20.38 -3.24
N ALA A 92 6.75 -19.14 -2.78
CA ALA A 92 6.89 -18.80 -1.37
C ALA A 92 6.52 -17.33 -1.17
N GLY A 93 5.48 -17.07 -0.39
CA GLY A 93 5.11 -15.71 0.01
C GLY A 93 6.02 -15.14 1.09
N THR A 94 5.98 -13.84 1.30
CA THR A 94 6.81 -13.12 2.29
C THR A 94 6.17 -13.07 3.69
N GLU A 95 4.87 -13.30 3.80
CA GLU A 95 4.07 -13.08 5.02
C GLU A 95 3.76 -14.35 5.82
N ALA A 96 4.26 -15.49 5.41
CA ALA A 96 3.99 -16.73 6.10
C ALA A 96 5.24 -17.63 6.16
N LYS A 97 5.48 -18.20 7.35
CA LYS A 97 6.44 -19.28 7.53
C LYS A 97 6.09 -20.45 6.61
N THR A 98 7.04 -20.86 5.79
CA THR A 98 6.86 -21.92 4.80
C THR A 98 7.82 -23.06 5.06
N GLN A 99 7.30 -24.27 5.08
CA GLN A 99 8.08 -25.47 5.32
C GLN A 99 8.14 -26.34 4.07
N TYR A 100 9.25 -27.00 3.87
CA TYR A 100 9.49 -27.86 2.71
C TYR A 100 9.99 -29.23 3.15
N LYS A 101 9.55 -30.26 2.42
CA LYS A 101 10.09 -31.61 2.45
C LYS A 101 10.15 -32.17 1.05
N VAL A 102 11.13 -33.01 0.78
CA VAL A 102 11.37 -33.62 -0.52
C VAL A 102 11.39 -35.14 -0.36
N ARG A 103 10.86 -35.87 -1.32
CA ARG A 103 11.08 -37.31 -1.43
C ARG A 103 11.37 -37.69 -2.87
N ALA A 104 12.16 -38.74 -3.05
CA ALA A 104 12.41 -39.33 -4.35
C ALA A 104 11.29 -40.32 -4.70
N TYR A 105 11.09 -40.56 -5.98
CA TYR A 105 10.19 -41.59 -6.47
C TYR A 105 10.81 -42.38 -7.61
N LYS A 106 10.41 -43.66 -7.71
CA LYS A 106 10.77 -44.54 -8.80
C LYS A 106 9.50 -45.02 -9.50
N ASN A 107 9.46 -44.83 -10.81
CA ASN A 107 8.37 -45.33 -11.63
C ASN A 107 8.53 -46.85 -11.76
N GLY A 108 7.42 -47.56 -11.55
CA GLY A 108 7.30 -48.97 -11.75
C GLY A 108 6.61 -49.28 -13.08
N LYS A 109 6.16 -50.53 -13.21
CA LYS A 109 5.44 -51.01 -14.41
C LYS A 109 4.15 -50.25 -14.65
N LYS A 110 3.76 -50.06 -15.91
CA LYS A 110 2.43 -49.57 -16.27
C LYS A 110 1.39 -50.66 -16.03
N VAL A 111 0.37 -50.36 -15.26
CA VAL A 111 -0.77 -51.30 -14.97
C VAL A 111 -2.05 -50.69 -15.53
N LYS A 112 -2.94 -51.54 -16.03
CA LYS A 112 -4.30 -51.12 -16.43
C LYS A 112 -5.15 -50.94 -15.20
N LYS A 113 -5.71 -49.75 -14.92
CA LYS A 113 -6.66 -49.47 -13.84
C LYS A 113 -8.05 -49.18 -14.40
N TYR A 114 -9.06 -49.49 -13.65
CA TYR A 114 -10.47 -49.25 -13.98
C TYR A 114 -10.76 -47.74 -13.88
N TYR A 115 -11.39 -47.16 -14.90
CA TYR A 115 -11.66 -45.76 -15.01
C TYR A 115 -13.11 -45.52 -15.46
N ASN A 116 -13.78 -44.59 -14.77
CA ASN A 116 -15.13 -44.15 -15.11
C ASN A 116 -14.99 -42.88 -16.02
N LYS A 117 -15.46 -42.98 -17.26
CA LYS A 117 -15.41 -41.86 -18.23
C LYS A 117 -16.31 -40.72 -17.82
N LYS A 118 -17.50 -40.96 -17.24
CA LYS A 118 -18.48 -39.96 -16.81
C LYS A 118 -17.90 -39.08 -15.69
N THR A 119 -17.39 -39.73 -14.64
CA THR A 119 -16.85 -38.99 -13.46
C THR A 119 -15.37 -38.59 -13.62
N LYS A 120 -14.71 -39.06 -14.68
CA LYS A 120 -13.26 -38.85 -14.93
C LYS A 120 -12.40 -39.35 -13.74
N LYS A 121 -12.80 -40.42 -13.04
CA LYS A 121 -12.11 -40.96 -11.85
C LYS A 121 -11.74 -42.42 -12.02
N PHE A 122 -10.65 -42.85 -11.36
CA PHE A 122 -10.33 -44.24 -11.18
C PHE A 122 -11.29 -44.86 -10.12
N VAL A 123 -11.72 -46.07 -10.37
CA VAL A 123 -12.68 -46.77 -9.53
C VAL A 123 -12.20 -48.16 -9.18
N SER A 124 -12.77 -48.78 -8.16
CA SER A 124 -12.53 -50.19 -7.82
C SER A 124 -13.11 -51.15 -8.90
N LYS A 125 -12.63 -52.38 -8.95
CA LYS A 125 -13.16 -53.40 -9.86
C LYS A 125 -14.68 -53.61 -9.64
N LYS A 126 -15.16 -53.60 -8.38
CA LYS A 126 -16.57 -53.74 -8.01
C LYS A 126 -17.39 -52.56 -8.58
N ALA A 127 -16.95 -51.31 -8.35
CA ALA A 127 -17.62 -50.12 -8.88
C ALA A 127 -17.60 -50.08 -10.41
N TYR A 128 -16.51 -50.48 -11.04
CA TYR A 128 -16.38 -50.53 -12.50
C TYR A 128 -17.39 -51.47 -13.15
N LYS A 129 -17.64 -52.66 -12.54
CA LYS A 129 -18.64 -53.63 -13.03
C LYS A 129 -20.07 -53.07 -12.99
N LYS A 130 -20.36 -52.12 -12.10
CA LYS A 130 -21.68 -51.45 -11.97
C LYS A 130 -21.87 -50.28 -12.96
N LEU A 131 -20.83 -49.82 -13.67
CA LEU A 131 -20.96 -48.77 -14.65
C LEU A 131 -21.62 -49.28 -15.93
N SER A 132 -22.30 -48.39 -16.67
CA SER A 132 -22.76 -48.68 -18.03
C SER A 132 -21.57 -48.90 -18.99
N LYS A 133 -21.74 -49.70 -20.05
CA LYS A 133 -20.68 -50.03 -21.04
C LYS A 133 -20.01 -48.77 -21.59
N LYS A 134 -20.77 -47.70 -21.94
CA LYS A 134 -20.26 -46.39 -22.45
C LYS A 134 -19.35 -45.69 -21.47
N ASN A 135 -19.51 -45.88 -20.17
CA ASN A 135 -18.73 -45.21 -19.10
C ASN A 135 -17.53 -46.05 -18.62
N ARG A 136 -17.35 -47.26 -19.14
CA ARG A 136 -16.24 -48.14 -18.77
C ARG A 136 -15.03 -47.94 -19.64
N THR A 137 -13.85 -47.83 -19.01
CA THR A 137 -12.58 -47.94 -19.73
C THR A 137 -11.46 -48.35 -18.77
N ARG A 138 -10.37 -48.88 -19.32
CA ARG A 138 -9.15 -49.17 -18.54
C ARG A 138 -8.04 -48.27 -19.04
N LYS A 139 -7.46 -47.46 -18.13
CA LYS A 139 -6.30 -46.63 -18.48
C LYS A 139 -5.01 -47.24 -17.95
N LYS A 140 -3.98 -47.23 -18.76
CA LYS A 140 -2.60 -47.59 -18.35
C LYS A 140 -2.10 -46.50 -17.38
N VAL A 141 -1.70 -46.87 -16.15
CA VAL A 141 -1.13 -45.97 -15.14
C VAL A 141 0.22 -46.50 -14.71
N THR A 142 1.23 -45.65 -14.71
CA THR A 142 2.55 -45.97 -14.17
C THR A 142 2.46 -46.10 -12.65
N THR A 143 2.82 -47.24 -12.09
CA THR A 143 2.94 -47.39 -10.63
C THR A 143 4.12 -46.58 -10.13
N VAL A 144 4.03 -45.99 -8.93
CA VAL A 144 5.07 -45.18 -8.34
C VAL A 144 5.43 -45.73 -6.96
N LYS A 145 6.70 -46.00 -6.73
CA LYS A 145 7.27 -46.27 -5.41
C LYS A 145 7.88 -45.02 -4.84
N TRP A 146 7.48 -44.64 -3.65
CA TRP A 146 7.92 -43.43 -2.95
C TRP A 146 8.98 -43.75 -1.91
N GLY A 147 10.05 -42.99 -1.88
CA GLY A 147 11.00 -42.97 -0.78
C GLY A 147 10.44 -42.24 0.46
N LYS A 148 11.13 -42.36 1.58
CA LYS A 148 10.81 -41.61 2.81
C LYS A 148 11.01 -40.10 2.55
N TYR A 149 10.22 -39.27 3.23
CA TYR A 149 10.40 -37.82 3.19
C TYR A 149 11.74 -37.40 3.81
N SER A 150 12.33 -36.33 3.30
CA SER A 150 13.41 -35.61 3.97
C SER A 150 12.96 -35.08 5.34
N SER A 151 13.91 -34.68 6.17
CA SER A 151 13.63 -33.76 7.28
C SER A 151 13.03 -32.46 6.72
N VAL A 152 12.21 -31.79 7.52
CA VAL A 152 11.58 -30.52 7.17
C VAL A 152 12.61 -29.42 7.26
N LYS A 153 12.67 -28.56 6.23
CA LYS A 153 13.40 -27.29 6.29
C LYS A 153 12.41 -26.13 6.22
N THR A 154 12.66 -25.11 7.03
CA THR A 154 11.79 -23.94 7.18
C THR A 154 12.39 -22.75 6.47
N LEU A 155 11.53 -21.97 5.81
CA LEU A 155 11.79 -20.63 5.32
C LEU A 155 10.92 -19.67 6.16
N ASN A 156 11.55 -18.80 6.92
CA ASN A 156 10.84 -17.83 7.75
C ASN A 156 10.12 -16.79 6.90
N ALA A 157 9.04 -16.23 7.44
CA ALA A 157 8.40 -15.05 6.89
C ALA A 157 9.36 -13.84 6.97
N VAL A 158 9.22 -12.91 6.04
CA VAL A 158 9.87 -11.59 6.09
C VAL A 158 9.03 -10.66 6.96
N PHE A 159 7.70 -10.73 6.80
CA PHE A 159 6.74 -9.93 7.54
C PHE A 159 5.88 -10.82 8.44
N SER A 160 5.52 -10.33 9.63
CA SER A 160 4.71 -11.11 10.58
C SER A 160 3.27 -11.31 10.12
N SER A 161 2.75 -10.37 9.35
CA SER A 161 1.36 -10.35 8.88
C SER A 161 1.25 -9.55 7.58
N LYS A 162 0.08 -9.56 6.98
CA LYS A 162 -0.33 -8.55 6.01
C LYS A 162 -0.55 -7.23 6.72
N ILE A 163 -0.34 -6.13 6.00
CA ILE A 163 -0.87 -4.84 6.43
C ILE A 163 -2.41 -4.91 6.36
N GLY A 164 -3.08 -4.44 7.39
CA GLY A 164 -4.55 -4.49 7.46
C GLY A 164 -5.20 -3.30 6.73
N THR A 165 -6.12 -2.65 7.43
CA THR A 165 -6.83 -1.46 6.95
C THR A 165 -5.94 -0.22 7.11
N VAL A 166 -5.92 0.63 6.10
CA VAL A 166 -5.42 2.00 6.19
C VAL A 166 -6.60 2.88 6.59
N LYS A 167 -6.39 3.72 7.59
CA LYS A 167 -7.34 4.78 8.00
C LYS A 167 -6.84 6.11 7.45
N GLY A 168 -7.73 7.03 7.15
CA GLY A 168 -7.36 8.35 6.70
C GLY A 168 -8.51 9.34 6.73
N THR A 169 -8.15 10.61 6.89
CA THR A 169 -9.05 11.77 6.90
C THR A 169 -8.41 12.90 6.11
N ILE A 170 -9.24 13.79 5.58
CA ILE A 170 -8.81 15.05 4.99
C ILE A 170 -9.14 16.14 5.99
N GLY A 171 -8.14 16.91 6.39
CA GLY A 171 -8.31 18.04 7.32
C GLY A 171 -8.74 19.32 6.60
N ASN A 172 -9.11 20.35 7.38
CA ASN A 172 -9.45 21.68 6.86
C ASN A 172 -8.27 22.36 6.14
N ASP A 173 -7.04 21.92 6.44
CA ASP A 173 -5.81 22.35 5.76
C ASP A 173 -5.57 21.59 4.43
N MET A 174 -6.57 20.89 3.94
CA MET A 174 -6.52 20.09 2.71
C MET A 174 -5.41 19.03 2.70
N LYS A 175 -4.95 18.57 3.86
CA LYS A 175 -3.99 17.47 3.95
C LYS A 175 -4.70 16.17 4.27
N THR A 176 -4.34 15.12 3.55
CA THR A 176 -4.81 13.76 3.83
C THR A 176 -3.87 13.10 4.83
N SER A 177 -4.32 12.85 6.03
CA SER A 177 -3.58 12.10 7.05
C SER A 177 -3.93 10.61 6.94
N LEU A 178 -2.91 9.77 6.74
CA LEU A 178 -3.03 8.32 6.61
C LEU A 178 -2.33 7.63 7.77
N THR A 179 -2.94 6.57 8.32
CA THR A 179 -2.36 5.73 9.37
C THR A 179 -2.67 4.26 9.14
N TRP A 180 -1.81 3.38 9.63
CA TRP A 180 -1.97 1.92 9.58
C TRP A 180 -1.23 1.23 10.72
N ASN A 181 -1.56 -0.04 10.96
CA ASN A 181 -0.85 -0.81 11.98
C ASN A 181 0.56 -1.18 11.52
N ALA A 182 1.53 -1.05 12.42
CA ALA A 182 2.90 -1.47 12.16
C ALA A 182 2.98 -2.97 11.89
N VAL A 183 3.80 -3.37 10.92
CA VAL A 183 4.04 -4.77 10.55
C VAL A 183 5.45 -5.16 10.97
N LYS A 184 5.57 -6.12 11.91
CA LYS A 184 6.89 -6.62 12.34
C LYS A 184 7.65 -7.20 11.15
N GLY A 185 8.88 -6.75 10.96
CA GLY A 185 9.72 -7.10 9.81
C GLY A 185 9.70 -6.06 8.69
N ALA A 186 8.81 -5.07 8.72
CA ALA A 186 8.88 -3.92 7.83
C ALA A 186 10.00 -2.98 8.28
N LYS A 187 10.78 -2.48 7.32
CA LYS A 187 11.73 -1.37 7.53
C LYS A 187 11.12 -0.06 7.04
N THR A 188 10.31 -0.14 5.99
CA THR A 188 9.60 0.99 5.40
C THR A 188 8.25 0.54 4.85
N TYR A 189 7.43 1.52 4.44
CA TYR A 189 6.14 1.31 3.78
C TYR A 189 6.09 2.14 2.50
N GLU A 190 5.64 1.54 1.42
CA GLU A 190 5.32 2.26 0.19
C GLU A 190 3.86 2.68 0.22
N VAL A 191 3.62 3.97 0.03
CA VAL A 191 2.29 4.59 -0.02
C VAL A 191 1.95 4.91 -1.46
N TYR A 192 0.81 4.43 -1.92
CA TYR A 192 0.33 4.65 -3.29
C TYR A 192 -1.03 5.35 -3.31
N TYR A 193 -1.21 6.19 -4.29
CA TYR A 193 -2.41 6.98 -4.54
C TYR A 193 -2.94 6.75 -5.96
N SER A 194 -4.24 6.92 -6.15
CA SER A 194 -4.92 7.00 -7.44
C SER A 194 -6.17 7.88 -7.31
N ASP A 195 -6.51 8.59 -8.37
CA ASP A 195 -7.78 9.32 -8.53
C ASP A 195 -8.80 8.58 -9.42
N GLY A 196 -8.69 7.24 -9.46
CA GLY A 196 -9.49 6.34 -10.29
C GLY A 196 -8.71 5.77 -11.48
N GLY A 197 -7.54 6.32 -11.80
CA GLY A 197 -6.62 5.83 -12.83
C GLY A 197 -5.57 4.86 -12.29
N LYS A 198 -4.37 4.94 -12.83
CA LYS A 198 -3.22 4.15 -12.42
C LYS A 198 -2.72 4.61 -11.05
N TYR A 199 -2.40 3.64 -10.18
CA TYR A 199 -1.75 3.94 -8.91
C TYR A 199 -0.33 4.47 -9.09
N ILE A 200 -0.02 5.56 -8.42
CA ILE A 200 1.30 6.18 -8.36
C ILE A 200 1.89 6.03 -6.97
N LEU A 201 3.21 5.85 -6.89
CA LEU A 201 3.93 5.87 -5.62
C LEU A 201 4.01 7.32 -5.13
N LEU A 202 3.46 7.60 -3.94
CA LEU A 202 3.64 8.91 -3.29
C LEU A 202 4.99 8.98 -2.61
N ASP A 203 5.26 7.99 -1.72
CA ASP A 203 6.49 7.97 -0.94
C ASP A 203 6.80 6.58 -0.38
N THR A 204 7.99 6.46 0.22
CA THR A 204 8.42 5.30 1.01
C THR A 204 8.86 5.77 2.39
N VAL A 205 8.01 5.56 3.37
CA VAL A 205 8.16 6.07 4.74
C VAL A 205 8.57 4.99 5.73
N SER A 206 9.29 5.37 6.78
CA SER A 206 9.67 4.46 7.88
C SER A 206 8.59 4.35 8.96
N LYS A 207 7.78 5.40 9.12
CA LYS A 207 6.67 5.45 10.06
C LYS A 207 5.44 4.74 9.49
N ASN A 208 4.53 4.34 10.36
CA ASN A 208 3.23 3.77 9.98
C ASN A 208 2.14 4.85 9.80
N SER A 209 2.55 6.02 9.33
CA SER A 209 1.71 7.17 8.99
C SER A 209 2.31 7.94 7.81
N TYR A 210 1.45 8.67 7.10
CA TYR A 210 1.87 9.55 6.00
C TYR A 210 0.87 10.70 5.85
N VAL A 211 1.37 11.88 5.53
CA VAL A 211 0.54 13.03 5.19
C VAL A 211 0.71 13.32 3.69
N ASN A 212 -0.41 13.33 2.97
CA ASN A 212 -0.43 13.62 1.54
C ASN A 212 -1.05 14.98 1.27
N THR A 213 -0.34 15.80 0.51
CA THR A 213 -0.78 17.10 0.00
C THR A 213 -1.07 17.08 -1.51
N HIS A 214 -0.82 15.93 -2.17
CA HIS A 214 -0.94 15.79 -3.61
C HIS A 214 -2.08 14.82 -3.97
N TYR A 215 -3.25 15.36 -4.20
CA TYR A 215 -4.43 14.60 -4.66
C TYR A 215 -5.37 15.52 -5.45
N ASN A 216 -6.23 14.92 -6.27
CA ASN A 216 -7.27 15.67 -6.98
C ASN A 216 -8.46 15.89 -6.06
N PRO A 217 -8.76 17.14 -5.65
CA PRO A 217 -9.85 17.41 -4.70
C PRO A 217 -11.24 17.25 -5.32
N GLU A 218 -11.35 17.20 -6.65
CA GLU A 218 -12.61 17.04 -7.38
C GLU A 218 -12.95 15.58 -7.70
N LYS A 219 -12.07 14.63 -7.30
CA LYS A 219 -12.25 13.21 -7.57
C LYS A 219 -12.13 12.37 -6.30
N SER A 220 -12.68 11.16 -6.36
CA SER A 220 -12.43 10.17 -5.32
C SER A 220 -10.95 9.81 -5.27
N CYS A 221 -10.40 9.76 -4.06
CA CYS A 221 -9.01 9.43 -3.77
C CYS A 221 -8.90 7.99 -3.26
N TYR A 222 -8.00 7.21 -3.81
CA TYR A 222 -7.78 5.82 -3.45
C TYR A 222 -6.36 5.62 -2.94
N TYR A 223 -6.21 5.10 -1.73
CA TYR A 223 -4.90 4.86 -1.10
C TYR A 223 -4.71 3.38 -0.80
N LYS A 224 -3.50 2.90 -1.00
CA LYS A 224 -3.06 1.57 -0.55
C LYS A 224 -1.61 1.62 -0.11
N VAL A 225 -1.27 0.78 0.86
CA VAL A 225 0.06 0.73 1.47
C VAL A 225 0.56 -0.71 1.49
N ARG A 226 1.86 -0.92 1.38
CA ARG A 226 2.49 -2.21 1.61
C ARG A 226 3.79 -2.09 2.39
N PRO A 227 4.13 -3.07 3.23
CA PRO A 227 5.39 -3.09 3.96
C PRO A 227 6.55 -3.51 3.03
N VAL A 228 7.73 -2.95 3.29
CA VAL A 228 8.97 -3.20 2.54
C VAL A 228 10.10 -3.55 3.50
N ASN A 229 10.96 -4.50 3.10
CA ASN A 229 12.22 -4.83 3.78
C ASN A 229 13.27 -5.20 2.74
N GLY A 230 14.15 -4.26 2.42
CA GLY A 230 15.11 -4.40 1.32
C GLY A 230 14.38 -4.67 0.00
N ALA A 231 14.76 -5.74 -0.68
CA ALA A 231 14.12 -6.15 -1.95
C ALA A 231 12.77 -6.86 -1.75
N TYR A 232 12.33 -7.09 -0.51
CA TYR A 232 11.09 -7.82 -0.24
C TYR A 232 9.94 -6.87 0.07
N THR A 233 8.80 -7.14 -0.56
CA THR A 233 7.55 -6.42 -0.30
C THR A 233 6.50 -7.38 0.23
N GLY A 234 5.63 -6.89 1.12
CA GLY A 234 4.44 -7.61 1.55
C GLY A 234 3.24 -7.36 0.62
N SER A 235 2.11 -7.91 1.00
CA SER A 235 0.83 -7.69 0.33
C SER A 235 0.35 -6.25 0.57
N TRP A 236 -0.47 -5.77 -0.35
CA TRP A 236 -1.17 -4.51 -0.22
C TRP A 236 -2.18 -4.54 0.93
N SER A 237 -2.40 -3.39 1.56
CA SER A 237 -3.56 -3.13 2.41
C SER A 237 -4.88 -3.29 1.64
N THR A 238 -6.00 -3.26 2.35
CA THR A 238 -7.27 -2.85 1.74
C THR A 238 -7.13 -1.43 1.18
N VAL A 239 -7.89 -1.14 0.14
CA VAL A 239 -7.92 0.21 -0.45
C VAL A 239 -8.77 1.11 0.44
N LEU A 240 -8.22 2.25 0.85
CA LEU A 240 -8.97 3.35 1.46
C LEU A 240 -9.50 4.23 0.33
N LYS A 241 -10.79 4.57 0.37
CA LYS A 241 -11.43 5.54 -0.51
C LYS A 241 -11.84 6.76 0.30
N LEU A 242 -11.50 7.96 -0.17
CA LEU A 242 -11.96 9.24 0.34
C LEU A 242 -12.64 10.02 -0.79
N ASN A 243 -13.62 10.84 -0.48
CA ASN A 243 -14.39 11.61 -1.45
C ASN A 243 -14.31 13.11 -1.11
N PRO A 244 -13.17 13.78 -1.36
CA PRO A 244 -12.99 15.19 -1.00
C PRO A 244 -14.04 16.10 -1.63
N GLN A 245 -14.48 15.80 -2.86
CA GLN A 245 -15.49 16.57 -3.58
C GLN A 245 -16.87 16.65 -2.89
N ASN A 246 -17.14 15.76 -1.94
CA ASN A 246 -18.42 15.69 -1.21
C ASN A 246 -18.25 16.13 0.26
N MET A 247 -17.10 16.69 0.63
CA MET A 247 -16.84 17.13 2.00
C MET A 247 -17.11 18.61 2.14
N THR A 248 -17.59 19.01 3.30
CA THR A 248 -17.61 20.39 3.76
C THR A 248 -16.50 20.61 4.78
N PHE A 249 -15.99 21.83 4.83
CA PHE A 249 -14.85 22.18 5.65
C PHE A 249 -15.21 23.41 6.49
N LYS A 250 -14.70 23.43 7.73
CA LYS A 250 -14.73 24.66 8.53
C LYS A 250 -13.51 25.48 8.14
N VAL A 251 -13.74 26.61 7.49
CA VAL A 251 -12.67 27.51 7.07
C VAL A 251 -12.86 28.89 7.70
N THR A 252 -11.74 29.57 7.98
CA THR A 252 -11.73 30.97 8.37
C THR A 252 -10.72 31.67 7.46
N TYR A 253 -11.17 32.66 6.72
CA TYR A 253 -10.34 33.38 5.77
C TYR A 253 -10.71 34.87 5.74
N THR A 254 -9.79 35.69 5.32
CA THR A 254 -9.98 37.13 5.16
C THR A 254 -10.26 37.45 3.70
N LYS A 255 -11.26 38.27 3.46
CA LYS A 255 -11.65 38.71 2.13
C LYS A 255 -11.89 40.21 2.13
N GLU A 256 -11.40 40.88 1.09
CA GLU A 256 -11.77 42.26 0.80
C GLU A 256 -13.19 42.29 0.24
N MET A 257 -14.09 42.98 0.95
CA MET A 257 -15.48 43.14 0.54
C MET A 257 -15.84 44.62 0.43
N PRO A 258 -16.78 45.01 -0.47
CA PRO A 258 -17.35 46.35 -0.42
C PRO A 258 -17.89 46.63 0.98
N GLU A 259 -17.60 47.80 1.50
CA GLU A 259 -18.08 48.22 2.80
C GLU A 259 -19.55 48.58 2.69
N VAL A 260 -20.40 47.94 3.51
CA VAL A 260 -21.87 48.04 3.46
C VAL A 260 -22.44 48.32 4.84
N PHE A 261 -23.29 49.32 4.89
CA PHE A 261 -24.02 49.69 6.12
C PHE A 261 -25.53 49.48 5.94
N CYS A 262 -26.20 49.21 7.02
CA CYS A 262 -27.65 49.29 7.06
C CYS A 262 -28.11 50.73 7.00
N LYS A 263 -28.88 51.14 5.97
CA LYS A 263 -29.41 52.50 5.88
C LYS A 263 -30.23 52.94 7.04
N THR A 264 -30.99 52.02 7.65
CA THR A 264 -31.92 52.32 8.72
C THR A 264 -31.25 52.64 10.06
N CYS A 265 -30.23 51.87 10.43
CA CYS A 265 -29.59 52.00 11.75
C CYS A 265 -28.09 52.38 11.70
N GLY A 266 -27.52 52.47 10.50
CA GLY A 266 -26.09 52.83 10.33
C GLY A 266 -25.09 51.73 10.77
N GLU A 267 -25.57 50.54 11.13
CA GLU A 267 -24.69 49.44 11.57
C GLU A 267 -23.91 48.89 10.36
N ASP A 268 -22.61 48.64 10.58
CA ASP A 268 -21.76 47.96 9.58
C ASP A 268 -22.15 46.49 9.44
N ILE A 269 -22.70 46.13 8.29
CA ILE A 269 -23.19 44.80 7.98
C ILE A 269 -22.29 44.06 6.96
N THR A 270 -21.12 44.60 6.65
CA THR A 270 -20.18 44.06 5.65
C THR A 270 -19.81 42.57 5.93
N ALA A 271 -19.62 42.21 7.19
CA ALA A 271 -19.25 40.86 7.60
C ALA A 271 -20.44 39.87 7.68
N MET A 272 -21.67 40.34 7.53
CA MET A 272 -22.87 39.54 7.70
C MET A 272 -23.23 38.89 6.33
N THR A 273 -23.66 37.60 6.37
CA THR A 273 -24.29 37.00 5.22
C THR A 273 -25.63 37.67 4.92
N GLU A 274 -26.09 37.61 3.67
CA GLU A 274 -27.40 38.17 3.29
C GLU A 274 -28.54 37.70 4.20
N LYS A 275 -28.51 36.43 4.60
CA LYS A 275 -29.46 35.85 5.54
C LYS A 275 -29.39 36.56 6.93
N MET A 276 -28.18 36.71 7.47
CA MET A 276 -27.98 37.39 8.75
C MET A 276 -28.37 38.88 8.67
N GLN A 277 -28.07 39.55 7.56
CA GLN A 277 -28.48 40.91 7.30
C GLN A 277 -30.00 41.05 7.30
N ASN A 278 -30.72 40.16 6.60
CA ASN A 278 -32.17 40.17 6.57
C ASN A 278 -32.82 39.77 7.90
N GLU A 279 -32.22 38.81 8.63
CA GLU A 279 -32.74 38.41 9.97
C GLU A 279 -32.57 39.51 11.02
N LYS A 280 -31.49 40.28 10.97
CA LYS A 280 -31.19 41.31 11.97
C LYS A 280 -31.70 42.72 11.61
N HIS A 281 -31.68 43.04 10.29
CA HIS A 281 -31.95 44.39 9.79
C HIS A 281 -32.98 44.42 8.67
N GLY A 282 -33.62 43.32 8.33
CA GLY A 282 -34.42 43.13 7.15
C GLY A 282 -35.84 43.59 7.22
N THR A 283 -36.31 43.95 8.41
CA THR A 283 -37.72 44.38 8.56
C THR A 283 -37.79 45.90 8.57
N THR A 284 -38.30 46.45 7.50
CA THR A 284 -38.59 47.90 7.37
C THR A 284 -40.10 48.06 7.29
N TYR A 285 -40.63 48.89 8.15
CA TYR A 285 -42.06 49.19 8.15
C TYR A 285 -42.31 50.51 7.42
N TYR A 286 -43.39 50.60 6.69
CA TYR A 286 -43.77 51.82 6.03
C TYR A 286 -45.29 52.04 6.02
N CYS A 287 -45.68 53.31 5.82
CA CYS A 287 -47.06 53.71 5.72
C CYS A 287 -47.58 53.44 4.31
N SER A 288 -48.66 52.67 4.11
CA SER A 288 -49.22 52.32 2.84
C SER A 288 -49.76 53.54 2.04
N VAL A 289 -50.08 54.65 2.70
CA VAL A 289 -50.66 55.85 2.08
C VAL A 289 -49.60 56.82 1.57
N CYS A 290 -48.57 57.16 2.37
CA CYS A 290 -47.59 58.19 2.02
C CYS A 290 -46.19 57.63 1.73
N GLY A 291 -45.98 56.31 1.90
CA GLY A 291 -44.70 55.70 1.70
C GLY A 291 -43.66 56.02 2.73
N LEU A 292 -43.97 56.80 3.81
CA LEU A 292 -43.04 57.07 4.89
C LEU A 292 -42.59 55.73 5.49
N ASN A 293 -41.30 55.51 5.58
CA ASN A 293 -40.72 54.28 6.12
C ASN A 293 -39.82 54.59 7.31
N SER A 294 -39.43 53.57 8.03
CA SER A 294 -38.56 53.66 9.18
C SER A 294 -37.14 54.18 8.83
N GLU A 295 -36.77 54.26 7.56
CA GLU A 295 -35.49 54.81 7.09
C GLU A 295 -35.51 56.35 7.01
N ASP A 296 -36.67 56.92 6.75
CA ASP A 296 -36.86 58.37 6.62
C ASP A 296 -37.05 59.04 8.00
N SER A 297 -37.24 58.29 9.05
CA SER A 297 -37.37 58.81 10.39
C SER A 297 -36.02 59.18 10.97
N THR A 298 -35.93 60.34 11.64
CA THR A 298 -34.73 60.78 12.37
C THR A 298 -34.36 59.89 13.57
N ALA A 299 -35.20 58.95 13.92
CA ALA A 299 -34.96 57.90 14.88
C ALA A 299 -34.51 56.66 14.10
N ALA A 300 -33.25 56.28 14.25
CA ALA A 300 -32.68 55.08 13.69
C ALA A 300 -33.27 53.80 14.33
N SER A 301 -34.54 53.53 14.07
CA SER A 301 -35.21 52.34 14.59
C SER A 301 -35.98 51.60 13.49
N HIS A 302 -35.81 50.32 13.44
CA HIS A 302 -36.64 49.40 12.66
C HIS A 302 -38.03 49.19 13.34
N SER A 303 -38.57 50.20 14.00
CA SER A 303 -39.71 50.08 14.89
C SER A 303 -41.01 50.18 14.11
N LYS A 304 -41.85 49.18 14.24
CA LYS A 304 -43.21 49.17 13.77
C LYS A 304 -44.05 50.26 14.45
N GLU A 305 -43.76 50.54 15.69
CA GLU A 305 -44.44 51.52 16.54
C GLU A 305 -44.29 52.92 16.02
N ASP A 306 -43.16 53.29 15.41
CA ASP A 306 -42.96 54.60 14.81
C ASP A 306 -43.89 54.85 13.61
N ILE A 307 -44.10 53.81 12.79
CA ILE A 307 -45.04 53.90 11.65
C ILE A 307 -46.50 53.89 12.11
N VAL A 308 -46.83 53.13 13.17
CA VAL A 308 -48.17 53.17 13.77
C VAL A 308 -48.45 54.58 14.25
N LYS A 309 -47.54 55.18 15.04
CA LYS A 309 -47.69 56.56 15.55
C LYS A 309 -47.80 57.56 14.43
N HIS A 310 -47.02 57.46 13.36
CA HIS A 310 -47.14 58.33 12.17
C HIS A 310 -48.54 58.21 11.53
N ILE A 311 -49.09 57.01 11.39
CA ILE A 311 -50.43 56.81 10.84
C ILE A 311 -51.47 57.47 11.74
N GLU A 312 -51.40 57.28 13.02
CA GLU A 312 -52.29 57.88 14.02
C GLU A 312 -52.21 59.42 14.02
N GLU A 313 -51.01 59.99 13.88
CA GLU A 313 -50.80 61.45 13.90
C GLU A 313 -51.14 62.16 12.58
N LYS A 314 -50.86 61.50 11.44
CA LYS A 314 -50.95 62.15 10.11
C LYS A 314 -52.09 61.67 9.24
N HIS A 315 -52.63 60.51 9.50
CA HIS A 315 -53.65 59.87 8.68
C HIS A 315 -54.92 59.53 9.50
N ALA A 316 -55.07 60.05 10.71
CA ALA A 316 -56.19 59.78 11.60
C ALA A 316 -57.57 60.13 10.98
N ALA A 317 -57.63 61.12 10.08
CA ALA A 317 -58.84 61.47 9.39
C ALA A 317 -59.33 60.43 8.36
N VAL A 318 -58.38 59.59 7.85
CA VAL A 318 -58.72 58.58 6.81
C VAL A 318 -59.24 57.28 7.45
N THR A 319 -58.93 57.07 8.74
CA THR A 319 -59.36 55.86 9.47
C THR A 319 -60.80 55.91 9.95
N GLN A 320 -61.49 57.03 9.75
CA GLN A 320 -62.93 57.25 10.16
C GLN A 320 -63.93 57.28 9.02
N SER A 321 -63.55 57.00 7.77
CA SER A 321 -64.44 57.02 6.61
C SER A 321 -65.18 55.68 6.49
N GLU A 322 -66.54 55.74 6.35
CA GLU A 322 -67.40 54.57 6.16
C GLU A 322 -67.49 54.11 4.69
N ASP A 323 -66.69 54.69 3.77
CA ASP A 323 -66.66 54.30 2.37
C ASP A 323 -65.69 53.16 2.15
N GLU A 324 -66.20 52.02 1.70
CA GLU A 324 -65.46 50.75 1.46
C GLU A 324 -64.33 50.83 0.41
N ASP A 325 -64.27 51.94 -0.37
CA ASP A 325 -63.25 52.09 -1.46
C ASP A 325 -62.06 53.01 -1.07
N GLN A 326 -61.95 53.47 0.17
CA GLN A 326 -60.82 54.29 0.57
C GLN A 326 -59.66 53.43 1.13
N ASN A 327 -58.48 53.71 0.61
CA ASN A 327 -57.23 53.07 1.03
C ASN A 327 -56.91 53.35 2.52
N VAL A 328 -57.38 52.49 3.39
CA VAL A 328 -57.18 52.63 4.85
C VAL A 328 -55.65 52.55 5.14
N PRO A 329 -55.10 53.55 5.83
CA PRO A 329 -53.68 53.54 6.18
C PRO A 329 -53.28 52.27 6.96
N ALA A 330 -52.36 51.54 6.46
CA ALA A 330 -51.83 50.32 7.08
C ALA A 330 -50.30 50.38 7.21
N VAL A 331 -49.80 49.69 8.21
CA VAL A 331 -48.36 49.43 8.31
C VAL A 331 -48.03 48.25 7.41
N GLU A 332 -47.25 48.52 6.39
CA GLU A 332 -46.73 47.48 5.54
C GLU A 332 -45.31 47.12 5.95
N GLU A 333 -44.94 45.88 5.70
CA GLU A 333 -43.65 45.30 6.06
C GLU A 333 -42.86 44.92 4.80
N LEU A 334 -41.62 45.38 4.71
CA LEU A 334 -40.66 44.97 3.69
C LEU A 334 -39.56 44.17 4.38
N SER A 335 -39.55 42.89 4.18
CA SER A 335 -38.60 41.96 4.81
C SER A 335 -37.23 41.90 4.11
N LYS A 336 -36.69 43.04 3.66
CA LYS A 336 -35.37 43.14 3.05
C LYS A 336 -34.58 44.30 3.61
N VAL A 337 -33.33 44.04 4.02
CA VAL A 337 -32.43 45.07 4.48
C VAL A 337 -32.16 46.10 3.38
N GLN A 338 -32.23 47.37 3.72
CA GLN A 338 -31.80 48.49 2.88
C GLN A 338 -30.32 48.72 3.08
N ARG A 339 -29.55 48.66 2.01
CA ARG A 339 -28.08 48.69 2.05
C ARG A 339 -27.54 50.00 1.48
N GLU A 340 -26.45 50.49 2.10
CA GLU A 340 -25.66 51.62 1.61
C GLU A 340 -24.21 51.17 1.42
N GLU A 341 -23.71 51.29 0.20
CA GLU A 341 -22.30 51.00 -0.13
C GLU A 341 -21.53 52.32 -0.11
N THR A 342 -20.45 52.33 0.64
CA THR A 342 -19.59 53.54 0.76
C THR A 342 -18.63 53.73 -0.42
N GLY A 343 -18.49 52.69 -1.28
CA GLY A 343 -17.45 52.63 -2.33
C GLY A 343 -16.07 52.21 -1.83
N ASN A 344 -15.89 52.13 -0.52
CA ASN A 344 -14.67 51.62 0.10
C ASN A 344 -14.68 50.08 0.14
N LYS A 345 -13.51 49.48 0.39
CA LYS A 345 -13.34 48.06 0.67
C LYS A 345 -12.86 47.86 2.09
N LYS A 346 -13.37 46.84 2.74
CA LYS A 346 -12.99 46.43 4.09
C LYS A 346 -12.56 44.98 4.12
N SER A 347 -11.49 44.69 4.84
CA SER A 347 -11.01 43.35 5.08
C SER A 347 -11.86 42.67 6.16
N VAL A 348 -12.58 41.63 5.81
CA VAL A 348 -13.51 40.93 6.69
C VAL A 348 -13.06 39.48 6.89
N THR A 349 -13.05 39.05 8.15
CA THR A 349 -12.80 37.66 8.50
C THR A 349 -14.10 36.88 8.45
N ILE A 350 -14.19 35.90 7.58
CA ILE A 350 -15.34 35.02 7.38
C ILE A 350 -15.04 33.66 7.96
N THR A 351 -15.93 33.15 8.80
CA THR A 351 -15.93 31.74 9.24
C THR A 351 -17.10 31.03 8.60
N ASP A 352 -16.83 30.01 7.79
CA ASP A 352 -17.81 29.18 7.12
C ASP A 352 -17.63 27.73 7.55
N ASP A 353 -18.61 27.19 8.28
CA ASP A 353 -18.59 25.83 8.83
C ASP A 353 -19.00 24.77 7.80
N GLN A 354 -19.57 25.17 6.67
CA GLN A 354 -20.06 24.29 5.60
C GLN A 354 -19.44 24.61 4.24
N HIS A 355 -18.24 25.18 4.27
CA HIS A 355 -17.55 25.61 3.05
C HIS A 355 -17.33 24.45 2.08
N GLN A 356 -17.74 24.64 0.84
CA GLN A 356 -17.37 23.79 -0.29
C GLN A 356 -16.36 24.54 -1.16
N HIS A 357 -15.19 23.94 -1.38
CA HIS A 357 -14.15 24.58 -2.16
C HIS A 357 -14.50 24.68 -3.64
N ALA A 358 -14.50 25.90 -4.17
CA ALA A 358 -14.49 26.17 -5.61
C ALA A 358 -13.03 26.34 -6.07
N TRP A 359 -12.60 25.46 -6.98
CA TRP A 359 -11.18 25.36 -7.32
C TRP A 359 -10.84 26.11 -8.62
N GLU A 360 -9.93 27.06 -8.50
CA GLU A 360 -9.15 27.57 -9.62
C GLU A 360 -7.96 26.65 -9.90
N LYS A 361 -7.63 26.45 -11.18
CA LYS A 361 -6.63 25.46 -11.60
C LYS A 361 -5.50 26.14 -12.37
N THR A 362 -4.27 25.82 -11.99
CA THR A 362 -3.07 26.19 -12.74
C THR A 362 -2.20 24.96 -12.96
N THR A 363 -1.40 24.99 -14.04
CA THR A 363 -0.48 23.89 -14.35
C THR A 363 0.93 24.30 -13.98
N GLY A 364 1.68 23.38 -13.38
CA GLY A 364 3.08 23.55 -13.02
C GLY A 364 3.87 22.26 -13.18
N THR A 365 5.12 22.27 -12.78
CA THR A 365 5.99 21.09 -12.74
C THR A 365 6.63 20.94 -11.38
N GLU A 366 6.83 19.69 -10.94
CA GLU A 366 7.51 19.36 -9.70
C GLU A 366 8.42 18.14 -9.90
N GLU A 367 9.55 18.09 -9.17
CA GLU A 367 10.38 16.89 -9.12
C GLU A 367 9.80 15.89 -8.11
N ARG A 368 9.60 14.63 -8.53
CA ARG A 368 9.11 13.60 -7.62
C ARG A 368 9.84 12.29 -7.79
N ILE A 369 9.85 11.51 -6.72
CA ILE A 369 10.32 10.12 -6.75
C ILE A 369 9.23 9.23 -7.37
N THR A 370 9.52 8.66 -8.54
CA THR A 370 8.60 7.77 -9.28
C THR A 370 8.86 6.31 -9.03
N GLY A 371 9.93 5.96 -8.34
CA GLY A 371 10.33 4.62 -8.01
C GLY A 371 11.71 4.55 -7.40
N TYR A 372 12.23 3.35 -7.29
CA TYR A 372 13.57 3.11 -6.75
C TYR A 372 14.29 2.05 -7.57
N LYS A 373 15.58 2.27 -7.79
CA LYS A 373 16.50 1.23 -8.25
C LYS A 373 17.08 0.52 -7.03
N TYR A 374 17.20 -0.79 -7.11
CA TYR A 374 17.84 -1.60 -6.08
C TYR A 374 19.10 -2.22 -6.68
N LYS A 375 20.23 -1.93 -6.10
CA LYS A 375 21.52 -2.57 -6.43
C LYS A 375 21.87 -3.52 -5.29
N THR A 376 22.09 -4.77 -5.59
CA THR A 376 22.67 -5.71 -4.61
C THR A 376 24.14 -5.33 -4.43
N VAL A 377 24.51 -5.03 -3.21
CA VAL A 377 25.88 -4.80 -2.81
C VAL A 377 26.33 -6.01 -2.01
N TYR A 378 27.46 -6.52 -2.37
CA TYR A 378 28.11 -7.62 -1.65
C TYR A 378 29.02 -6.99 -0.59
N LYS A 379 28.88 -7.47 0.64
CA LYS A 379 29.79 -7.12 1.73
C LYS A 379 30.62 -8.32 2.09
N THR A 380 31.90 -8.11 2.22
CA THR A 380 32.86 -9.11 2.69
C THR A 380 33.10 -8.86 4.18
N ILE A 381 32.51 -9.69 5.04
CA ILE A 381 32.53 -9.50 6.49
C ILE A 381 33.43 -10.55 7.15
N CYS A 382 34.25 -10.11 8.11
CA CYS A 382 35.04 -11.03 8.93
C CYS A 382 34.15 -12.06 9.63
N ASN A 383 34.48 -13.34 9.50
CA ASN A 383 33.74 -14.46 10.09
C ASN A 383 34.32 -14.95 11.40
N ALA A 384 35.33 -14.27 11.91
CA ALA A 384 35.98 -14.62 13.19
C ALA A 384 35.01 -14.45 14.38
N ALA A 385 35.17 -15.29 15.39
CA ALA A 385 34.47 -15.18 16.65
C ALA A 385 35.47 -14.83 17.74
N LEU A 386 35.31 -13.68 18.36
CA LEU A 386 36.17 -13.17 19.45
C LEU A 386 35.66 -13.68 20.81
N PRO A 387 36.54 -13.94 21.79
CA PRO A 387 36.10 -14.26 23.12
C PRO A 387 35.40 -13.05 23.77
N ASP A 388 34.29 -13.29 24.47
CA ASP A 388 33.47 -12.25 25.11
C ASP A 388 33.96 -11.93 26.56
N GLY A 389 35.05 -12.54 27.01
CA GLY A 389 35.57 -12.41 28.37
C GLY A 389 34.74 -13.10 29.46
N LYS A 390 33.62 -13.73 29.11
CA LYS A 390 32.69 -14.44 30.01
C LYS A 390 32.55 -15.92 29.65
N GLY A 391 33.49 -16.44 28.84
CA GLY A 391 33.49 -17.84 28.38
C GLY A 391 32.66 -18.09 27.12
N GLY A 392 32.03 -17.05 26.55
CA GLY A 392 31.30 -17.07 25.29
C GLY A 392 32.07 -16.46 24.12
N TRP A 393 31.38 -16.31 23.00
CA TRP A 393 31.95 -15.83 21.74
C TRP A 393 31.04 -14.80 21.11
N VAL A 394 31.62 -13.67 20.65
CA VAL A 394 30.93 -12.64 19.86
C VAL A 394 31.53 -12.57 18.45
N PRO A 395 30.72 -12.35 17.40
CA PRO A 395 31.23 -12.23 16.03
C PRO A 395 32.02 -10.93 15.86
N CYS A 396 33.16 -11.01 15.15
CA CYS A 396 33.99 -9.85 14.83
C CYS A 396 33.20 -8.82 13.97
N ASN A 397 32.58 -9.30 12.89
CA ASN A 397 31.79 -8.47 11.97
C ASN A 397 32.52 -7.27 11.34
N PHE A 398 33.86 -7.28 11.30
CA PHE A 398 34.59 -6.25 10.58
C PHE A 398 34.24 -6.30 9.07
N ASP A 399 33.96 -5.15 8.47
CA ASP A 399 33.57 -5.04 7.06
C ASP A 399 34.81 -4.78 6.18
N PHE A 400 35.22 -5.78 5.44
CA PHE A 400 36.34 -5.70 4.50
C PHE A 400 35.95 -5.19 3.11
N THR A 401 34.69 -4.85 2.87
CA THR A 401 34.17 -4.63 1.52
C THR A 401 34.96 -3.59 0.74
N GLU A 402 35.19 -2.42 1.35
CA GLU A 402 35.91 -1.34 0.70
C GLU A 402 37.39 -1.69 0.48
N ILE A 403 38.03 -2.26 1.49
CA ILE A 403 39.43 -2.68 1.43
C ILE A 403 39.62 -3.73 0.36
N SER A 404 38.75 -4.75 0.31
CA SER A 404 38.82 -5.82 -0.69
C SER A 404 38.60 -5.29 -2.11
N GLN A 405 37.63 -4.36 -2.31
CA GLN A 405 37.38 -3.75 -3.61
C GLN A 405 38.59 -2.89 -4.07
N ASN A 406 39.19 -2.15 -3.16
CA ASN A 406 40.37 -1.36 -3.49
C ASN A 406 41.55 -2.25 -3.88
N LEU A 407 41.75 -3.37 -3.19
CA LEU A 407 42.77 -4.36 -3.54
C LEU A 407 42.50 -4.99 -4.92
N GLU A 408 41.25 -5.42 -5.20
CA GLU A 408 40.87 -5.96 -6.50
C GLU A 408 41.10 -4.93 -7.62
N ASN A 409 40.65 -3.69 -7.45
CA ASN A 409 40.83 -2.62 -8.42
C ASN A 409 42.31 -2.28 -8.68
N TYR A 410 43.13 -2.32 -7.64
CA TYR A 410 44.57 -2.11 -7.77
C TYR A 410 45.25 -3.25 -8.53
N ALA A 411 44.92 -4.49 -8.18
CA ALA A 411 45.45 -5.68 -8.85
C ALA A 411 45.05 -5.70 -10.34
N ASP A 412 43.76 -5.46 -10.64
CA ASP A 412 43.25 -5.41 -12.02
C ASP A 412 43.93 -4.30 -12.84
N LYS A 413 44.10 -3.11 -12.25
CA LYS A 413 44.75 -1.95 -12.91
C LYS A 413 46.20 -2.22 -13.27
N ASN A 414 46.92 -2.97 -12.43
CA ASN A 414 48.36 -3.24 -12.58
C ASN A 414 48.63 -4.65 -13.16
N GLY A 415 47.57 -5.41 -13.47
CA GLY A 415 47.70 -6.76 -14.00
C GLY A 415 48.31 -7.76 -13.03
N LEU A 416 48.16 -7.55 -11.73
CA LEU A 416 48.75 -8.37 -10.68
C LEU A 416 47.86 -9.60 -10.39
N THR A 417 48.53 -10.69 -10.07
CA THR A 417 47.90 -11.96 -9.64
C THR A 417 48.39 -12.35 -8.27
N LEU A 418 47.86 -13.44 -7.71
CA LEU A 418 48.33 -14.01 -6.44
C LEU A 418 49.74 -14.56 -6.46
N ASP A 419 50.38 -14.60 -7.62
CA ASP A 419 51.77 -15.06 -7.80
C ASP A 419 52.77 -13.89 -7.77
N ASP A 420 52.27 -12.63 -7.70
CA ASP A 420 53.10 -11.43 -7.72
C ASP A 420 53.36 -10.90 -6.31
N ASP A 421 54.57 -10.69 -5.92
CA ASP A 421 55.00 -10.17 -4.61
C ASP A 421 54.37 -8.78 -4.33
N GLU A 422 54.21 -7.95 -5.36
CA GLU A 422 53.61 -6.64 -5.30
C GLU A 422 52.11 -6.67 -4.86
N TYR A 423 51.40 -7.78 -5.12
CA TYR A 423 50.03 -7.99 -4.63
C TYR A 423 50.03 -8.04 -3.08
N TYR A 424 51.02 -8.63 -2.46
CA TYR A 424 51.15 -8.79 -1.01
C TYR A 424 51.73 -7.56 -0.34
N ASP A 425 52.53 -6.76 -1.05
CA ASP A 425 53.14 -5.54 -0.52
C ASP A 425 52.21 -4.32 -0.50
N ASN A 426 51.05 -4.48 -1.02
CA ASN A 426 50.01 -3.46 -1.13
C ASN A 426 49.41 -3.10 0.25
N GLU A 427 49.07 -1.81 0.45
CA GLU A 427 48.51 -1.31 1.70
C GLU A 427 47.15 -1.95 2.08
N TRP A 428 46.31 -2.25 1.10
CA TRP A 428 45.01 -2.88 1.36
C TRP A 428 45.13 -4.34 1.76
N TYR A 429 46.09 -5.10 1.16
CA TYR A 429 46.40 -6.46 1.60
C TYR A 429 46.94 -6.45 3.01
N LYS A 430 47.89 -5.54 3.32
CA LYS A 430 48.47 -5.35 4.64
C LYS A 430 47.42 -4.98 5.69
N ALA A 431 46.40 -4.18 5.30
CA ALA A 431 45.29 -3.84 6.20
C ALA A 431 44.40 -5.05 6.51
N ILE A 432 44.11 -5.91 5.52
CA ILE A 432 43.38 -7.18 5.72
C ILE A 432 44.17 -8.08 6.65
N MET A 433 45.46 -8.29 6.40
CA MET A 433 46.29 -9.15 7.20
C MET A 433 46.49 -8.61 8.63
N GLY A 434 46.67 -7.31 8.80
CA GLY A 434 46.75 -6.67 10.12
C GLY A 434 45.49 -6.88 10.96
N HIS A 435 44.31 -6.85 10.35
CA HIS A 435 43.07 -7.20 11.04
C HIS A 435 43.04 -8.70 11.45
N ILE A 436 43.41 -9.60 10.54
CA ILE A 436 43.46 -11.04 10.78
C ILE A 436 44.44 -11.37 11.93
N ASP A 437 45.63 -10.77 11.92
CA ASP A 437 46.60 -10.94 12.96
C ASP A 437 46.13 -10.38 14.32
N SER A 438 45.42 -9.23 14.29
CA SER A 438 44.78 -8.70 15.51
C SER A 438 43.73 -9.65 16.08
N ASP A 439 42.86 -10.22 15.23
CA ASP A 439 41.85 -11.19 15.68
C ASP A 439 42.52 -12.46 16.22
N LYS A 440 43.60 -12.96 15.58
CA LYS A 440 44.40 -14.09 16.03
C LYS A 440 45.04 -13.81 17.38
N ALA A 441 45.65 -12.64 17.57
CA ALA A 441 46.25 -12.22 18.83
C ALA A 441 45.24 -12.13 19.98
N LYS A 442 43.97 -11.82 19.70
CA LYS A 442 42.86 -11.80 20.65
C LYS A 442 42.30 -13.21 20.94
N GLY A 443 42.87 -14.26 20.37
CA GLY A 443 42.39 -15.63 20.54
C GLY A 443 41.13 -15.97 19.80
N ALA A 444 40.80 -15.26 18.69
CA ALA A 444 39.63 -15.51 17.89
C ALA A 444 39.61 -16.92 17.31
N LYS A 445 38.40 -17.49 17.17
CA LYS A 445 38.15 -18.71 16.38
C LYS A 445 37.74 -18.35 14.94
N GLY A 446 38.24 -19.12 13.96
CA GLY A 446 37.90 -18.88 12.55
C GLY A 446 38.52 -17.60 11.99
N TRP A 447 39.57 -17.07 12.57
CA TRP A 447 40.34 -15.94 12.01
C TRP A 447 40.83 -16.30 10.60
N GLY A 448 41.00 -15.29 9.74
CA GLY A 448 41.37 -15.48 8.32
C GLY A 448 40.25 -15.99 7.42
N SER A 449 39.03 -16.08 7.93
CA SER A 449 37.85 -16.40 7.10
C SER A 449 36.90 -15.21 6.99
N SER A 450 36.25 -15.10 5.84
CA SER A 450 35.24 -14.12 5.59
C SER A 450 33.90 -14.76 5.12
N ARG A 451 32.84 -14.05 5.24
CA ARG A 451 31.53 -14.40 4.68
C ARG A 451 31.01 -13.27 3.81
N ASN A 452 30.36 -13.61 2.71
CA ASN A 452 29.66 -12.64 1.88
C ASN A 452 28.27 -12.41 2.41
N GLU A 453 27.97 -11.18 2.79
CA GLU A 453 26.64 -10.68 3.08
C GLU A 453 26.13 -9.88 1.90
N TYR A 454 24.80 -9.88 1.72
CA TYR A 454 24.15 -9.14 0.66
C TYR A 454 23.38 -7.98 1.28
N ASP A 455 23.68 -6.77 0.86
CA ASP A 455 22.88 -5.59 1.19
C ASP A 455 22.23 -5.02 -0.06
N TYR A 456 21.21 -4.20 0.10
CA TYR A 456 20.49 -3.58 -1.01
C TYR A 456 20.58 -2.07 -0.89
N VAL A 457 21.33 -1.45 -1.79
CA VAL A 457 21.35 0.01 -1.92
C VAL A 457 20.12 0.42 -2.73
N LYS A 458 19.33 1.30 -2.14
CA LYS A 458 18.11 1.84 -2.71
C LYS A 458 18.36 3.27 -3.20
N THR A 459 18.34 3.47 -4.52
CA THR A 459 18.52 4.78 -5.14
C THR A 459 17.18 5.29 -5.67
N PRO A 460 16.70 6.50 -5.29
CA PRO A 460 15.45 7.04 -5.79
C PRO A 460 15.56 7.37 -7.29
N ILE A 461 14.51 7.09 -8.04
CA ILE A 461 14.33 7.52 -9.41
C ILE A 461 13.50 8.78 -9.37
N LYS A 462 14.12 9.93 -9.55
CA LYS A 462 13.45 11.23 -9.62
C LYS A 462 13.06 11.54 -11.05
N LYS A 463 11.91 12.16 -11.23
CA LYS A 463 11.41 12.67 -12.51
C LYS A 463 10.68 13.97 -12.29
N THR A 464 10.85 14.92 -13.19
CA THR A 464 9.97 16.07 -13.31
C THR A 464 8.63 15.60 -13.83
N VAL A 465 7.56 15.93 -13.14
CA VAL A 465 6.19 15.58 -13.50
C VAL A 465 5.33 16.84 -13.56
N THR A 466 4.34 16.83 -14.43
CA THR A 466 3.34 17.91 -14.48
C THR A 466 2.38 17.74 -13.31
N VAL A 467 2.04 18.88 -12.69
CA VAL A 467 1.06 18.93 -11.59
C VAL A 467 -0.03 19.94 -11.92
N THR A 468 -1.25 19.65 -11.53
CA THR A 468 -2.34 20.62 -11.47
C THR A 468 -2.40 21.15 -10.05
N LYS A 469 -2.25 22.45 -9.88
CA LYS A 469 -2.43 23.16 -8.61
C LYS A 469 -3.85 23.66 -8.52
N TYR A 470 -4.46 23.49 -7.37
CA TYR A 470 -5.83 23.91 -7.04
C TYR A 470 -5.75 24.96 -5.96
N THR A 471 -6.42 26.08 -6.17
CA THR A 471 -6.50 27.21 -5.20
C THR A 471 -7.95 27.58 -5.01
N CYS A 472 -8.38 27.75 -3.79
CA CYS A 472 -9.71 28.26 -3.46
C CYS A 472 -9.58 29.69 -2.93
N SER A 473 -10.60 30.52 -3.17
CA SER A 473 -10.65 31.90 -2.65
C SER A 473 -10.56 32.01 -1.13
N CYS A 474 -10.84 30.94 -0.39
CA CYS A 474 -10.62 30.84 1.05
C CYS A 474 -9.14 30.64 1.46
N GLY A 475 -8.21 30.58 0.49
CA GLY A 475 -6.77 30.35 0.72
C GLY A 475 -6.35 28.87 0.78
N ALA A 476 -7.29 27.92 0.72
CA ALA A 476 -6.97 26.50 0.66
C ALA A 476 -6.27 26.15 -0.65
N THR A 477 -5.23 25.33 -0.55
CA THR A 477 -4.44 24.90 -1.71
C THR A 477 -4.16 23.39 -1.65
N CYS A 478 -4.14 22.74 -2.81
CA CYS A 478 -3.61 21.39 -2.98
C CYS A 478 -3.08 21.21 -4.40
N ALA A 479 -2.46 20.07 -4.70
CA ALA A 479 -1.97 19.77 -6.03
C ALA A 479 -2.26 18.30 -6.39
N SER A 480 -2.37 17.99 -7.68
CA SER A 480 -2.44 16.59 -8.14
C SER A 480 -1.42 16.33 -9.24
N TYR A 481 -0.87 15.14 -9.27
CA TYR A 481 -0.01 14.68 -10.35
C TYR A 481 -0.85 14.32 -11.59
N GLN A 482 -0.39 14.75 -12.76
CA GLN A 482 -0.97 14.35 -14.06
C GLN A 482 -0.40 13.01 -14.56
#